data_b2cafe8fa9467a839baa23d5d4d7760f
#
_entry.id   b2cafe8fa9467a839baa23d5d4d7760f
#
_cell.length_a   1.000
_cell.length_b   1.000
_cell.length_c   1.000
_cell.angle_alpha   90.00
_cell.angle_beta   90.00
_cell.angle_gamma   90.00
#
_symmetry.space_group_name_H-M   'P 1'
#
loop_
_entity.id
_entity.type
_entity.pdbx_description
1 polymer ?
#
loop_
_entity_poly.entity_id
_entity_poly.type
_entity_poly.pdbx_seq_one_letter_code
_entity_poly.pdbx_strand_id
1 'polypeptide(L)'
;MELADWLQRIEQQHPIKWDLGLARVGEVGRRLGVLTPAPLTFLVAGTNGKGSTCEYITQLCRAQHLKVGKSTSPHLRRFNERIEIDAEPASDALICAAFEAIDQARAEISLSYFEYGALAALVIFKQQAVDVA
;
A
#
# COMPACT_ATOMS: atom_id res chain seq x y z
N MET A 1 18.17 -4.71 5.09
CA MET A 1 17.44 -5.78 4.38
C MET A 1 16.90 -5.24 3.06
N GLU A 2 17.18 -5.93 1.98
CA GLU A 2 16.71 -5.50 0.67
C GLU A 2 15.24 -5.85 0.46
N LEU A 3 14.61 -5.22 -0.53
CA LEU A 3 13.19 -5.44 -0.81
C LEU A 3 12.87 -6.92 -1.10
N ALA A 4 13.70 -7.58 -1.89
CA ALA A 4 13.51 -9.01 -2.18
C ALA A 4 13.48 -9.86 -0.92
N ASP A 5 14.33 -9.55 0.04
CA ASP A 5 14.39 -10.27 1.32
C ASP A 5 13.11 -10.03 2.13
N TRP A 6 12.63 -8.80 2.16
CA TRP A 6 11.37 -8.46 2.83
C TRP A 6 10.19 -9.22 2.21
N LEU A 7 10.10 -9.22 0.89
CA LEU A 7 9.00 -9.89 0.19
C LEU A 7 8.99 -11.39 0.47
N GLN A 8 10.15 -12.03 0.46
CA GLN A 8 10.27 -13.44 0.79
C GLN A 8 9.84 -13.71 2.23
N ARG A 9 10.30 -12.89 3.16
CA ARG A 9 9.97 -13.04 4.59
C ARG A 9 8.48 -12.90 4.86
N ILE A 10 7.85 -11.84 4.33
CA ILE A 10 6.42 -11.61 4.59
C ILE A 10 5.53 -12.65 3.92
N GLU A 11 5.95 -13.21 2.80
CA GLU A 11 5.20 -14.27 2.13
C GLU A 11 5.11 -15.54 2.97
N GLN A 12 6.12 -15.81 3.79
CA GLN A 12 6.21 -17.01 4.62
C GLN A 12 5.68 -16.82 6.04
N GLN A 13 5.43 -15.59 6.45
CA GLN A 13 5.19 -15.25 7.86
C GLN A 13 3.79 -15.59 8.35
N HIS A 14 2.79 -15.57 7.47
CA HIS A 14 1.41 -15.82 7.86
C HIS A 14 0.99 -17.22 7.43
N PRO A 15 0.40 -18.03 8.33
CA PRO A 15 0.05 -19.42 8.03
C PRO A 15 -1.09 -19.56 7.02
N ILE A 16 -1.96 -18.56 6.90
CA ILE A 16 -3.08 -18.55 5.97
C ILE A 16 -2.81 -17.52 4.88
N LYS A 17 -2.62 -18.01 3.65
CA LYS A 17 -2.27 -17.15 2.52
C LYS A 17 -3.35 -16.10 2.18
N TRP A 18 -4.60 -16.48 2.31
CA TRP A 18 -5.76 -15.64 2.03
C TRP A 18 -6.62 -15.50 3.29
N ASP A 19 -6.28 -14.52 4.10
CA ASP A 19 -7.05 -14.18 5.28
C ASP A 19 -7.75 -12.85 5.04
N LEU A 20 -9.07 -12.89 4.94
CA LEU A 20 -9.89 -11.75 4.58
C LEU A 20 -10.45 -10.98 5.78
N GLY A 21 -10.10 -11.41 7.02
CA GLY A 21 -10.53 -10.69 8.21
C GLY A 21 -9.87 -9.32 8.30
N LEU A 22 -10.63 -8.31 8.73
CA LEU A 22 -10.16 -6.92 8.79
C LEU A 22 -9.62 -6.51 10.16
N ALA A 23 -9.85 -7.33 11.19
CA ALA A 23 -9.49 -6.96 12.57
C ALA A 23 -7.99 -6.74 12.76
N ARG A 24 -7.18 -7.65 12.24
CA ARG A 24 -5.72 -7.62 12.38
C ARG A 24 -5.10 -6.43 11.63
N VAL A 25 -5.42 -6.29 10.35
CA VAL A 25 -4.88 -5.20 9.53
C VAL A 25 -5.37 -3.84 10.00
N GLY A 26 -6.63 -3.75 10.43
CA GLY A 26 -7.21 -2.53 10.99
C GLY A 26 -6.48 -2.08 12.26
N GLU A 27 -6.17 -3.00 13.15
CA GLU A 27 -5.45 -2.67 14.38
C GLU A 27 -4.03 -2.17 14.09
N VAL A 28 -3.32 -2.80 13.18
CA VAL A 28 -1.98 -2.34 12.80
C VAL A 28 -2.06 -0.97 12.12
N GLY A 29 -3.02 -0.77 11.25
CA GLY A 29 -3.25 0.53 10.61
C GLY A 29 -3.55 1.62 11.62
N ARG A 30 -4.33 1.32 12.64
CA ARG A 30 -4.61 2.26 13.74
C ARG A 30 -3.33 2.61 14.52
N ARG A 31 -2.52 1.62 14.84
CA ARG A 31 -1.24 1.83 15.54
C ARG A 31 -0.29 2.72 14.73
N LEU A 32 -0.29 2.57 13.42
CA LEU A 32 0.53 3.37 12.51
C LEU A 32 -0.05 4.76 12.26
N GLY A 33 -1.33 4.99 12.56
CA GLY A 33 -2.00 6.26 12.29
C GLY A 33 -2.27 6.51 10.82
N VAL A 34 -2.48 5.45 10.02
CA VAL A 34 -2.59 5.55 8.55
C VAL A 34 -3.97 5.20 7.99
N LEU A 35 -4.97 5.04 8.85
CA LEU A 35 -6.33 4.68 8.40
C LEU A 35 -6.98 5.80 7.57
N THR A 36 -6.48 7.03 7.69
CA THR A 36 -6.87 8.14 6.83
C THR A 36 -5.61 8.63 6.11
N PRO A 37 -5.22 7.99 4.99
CA PRO A 37 -3.93 8.25 4.37
C PRO A 37 -3.83 9.58 3.62
N ALA A 38 -4.97 10.19 3.28
CA ALA A 38 -5.04 11.43 2.52
C ALA A 38 -6.32 12.18 2.84
N PRO A 39 -6.39 13.50 2.55
CA PRO A 39 -7.64 14.26 2.71
C PRO A 39 -8.78 13.72 1.85
N LEU A 40 -8.48 13.15 0.69
CA LEU A 40 -9.46 12.53 -0.19
C LEU A 40 -8.97 11.15 -0.61
N THR A 41 -9.84 10.15 -0.46
CA THR A 41 -9.52 8.77 -0.82
C THR A 41 -10.59 8.21 -1.74
N PHE A 42 -10.18 7.62 -2.86
CA PHE A 42 -11.05 6.86 -3.77
C PHE A 42 -10.80 5.37 -3.56
N LEU A 43 -11.86 4.62 -3.31
CA LEU A 43 -11.81 3.17 -3.29
C LEU A 43 -12.47 2.67 -4.57
N VAL A 44 -11.68 2.02 -5.42
CA VAL A 44 -12.15 1.51 -6.72
C VAL A 44 -12.35 0.01 -6.63
N ALA A 45 -13.59 -0.42 -6.83
CA ALA A 45 -13.96 -1.84 -6.75
C ALA A 45 -14.63 -2.28 -8.05
N GLY A 46 -14.61 -3.58 -8.31
CA GLY A 46 -15.24 -4.15 -9.50
C GLY A 46 -14.45 -5.34 -10.01
N THR A 47 -15.00 -6.01 -11.02
CA THR A 47 -14.37 -7.19 -11.63
C THR A 47 -13.43 -6.86 -12.75
N ASN A 48 -13.70 -5.77 -13.49
CA ASN A 48 -12.91 -5.34 -14.65
C ASN A 48 -12.66 -3.82 -14.61
N GLY A 49 -11.54 -3.39 -15.16
CA GLY A 49 -11.25 -1.99 -15.38
C GLY A 49 -10.84 -1.19 -14.13
N LYS A 50 -10.58 -1.86 -13.01
CA LYS A 50 -10.17 -1.18 -11.78
C LYS A 50 -8.87 -0.40 -11.97
N GLY A 51 -7.86 -1.03 -12.57
CA GLY A 51 -6.58 -0.39 -12.83
C GLY A 51 -6.70 0.80 -13.78
N SER A 52 -7.48 0.65 -14.85
CA SER A 52 -7.73 1.74 -15.80
C SER A 52 -8.44 2.91 -15.14
N THR A 53 -9.43 2.63 -14.30
CA THR A 53 -10.16 3.68 -13.56
C THR A 53 -9.22 4.43 -12.62
N CYS A 54 -8.37 3.72 -11.89
CA CYS A 54 -7.38 4.34 -11.01
C CYS A 54 -6.43 5.24 -11.80
N GLU A 55 -6.00 4.79 -12.98
CA GLU A 55 -5.11 5.59 -13.83
C GLU A 55 -5.79 6.86 -14.33
N TYR A 56 -7.05 6.79 -14.76
CA TYR A 56 -7.81 7.98 -15.16
C TYR A 56 -7.94 8.97 -14.02
N ILE A 57 -8.29 8.49 -12.81
CA ILE A 57 -8.42 9.36 -11.64
C ILE A 57 -7.06 10.01 -11.34
N THR A 58 -5.98 9.24 -11.39
CA THR A 58 -4.62 9.75 -11.16
C THR A 58 -4.30 10.88 -12.12
N GLN A 59 -4.53 10.69 -13.43
CA GLN A 59 -4.23 11.70 -14.43
C GLN A 59 -5.09 12.95 -14.25
N LEU A 60 -6.38 12.80 -13.94
CA LEU A 60 -7.26 13.93 -13.70
C LEU A 60 -6.83 14.75 -12.48
N CYS A 61 -6.46 14.08 -11.40
CA CYS A 61 -5.99 14.76 -10.18
C CYS A 61 -4.66 15.46 -10.41
N ARG A 62 -3.73 14.82 -11.11
CA ARG A 62 -2.43 15.42 -11.45
C ARG A 62 -2.59 16.65 -12.33
N ALA A 63 -3.57 16.63 -13.24
CA ALA A 63 -3.88 17.78 -14.07
C ALA A 63 -4.35 18.98 -13.24
N GLN A 64 -4.87 18.75 -12.03
CA GLN A 64 -5.24 19.78 -11.07
C GLN A 64 -4.11 20.12 -10.10
N HIS A 65 -2.89 19.66 -10.36
CA HIS A 65 -1.71 19.87 -9.53
C HIS A 65 -1.82 19.26 -8.14
N LEU A 66 -2.59 18.18 -8.01
CA LEU A 66 -2.70 17.42 -6.76
C LEU A 66 -1.65 16.30 -6.74
N LYS A 67 -1.10 16.04 -5.57
CA LYS A 67 -0.18 14.93 -5.36
C LYS A 67 -0.99 13.67 -5.10
N VAL A 68 -0.75 12.62 -5.90
CA VAL A 68 -1.59 11.42 -5.91
C VAL A 68 -0.79 10.19 -5.53
N GLY A 69 -1.32 9.43 -4.57
CA GLY A 69 -0.86 8.08 -4.27
C GLY A 69 -1.83 7.06 -4.86
N LYS A 70 -1.32 6.05 -5.55
CA LYS A 70 -2.12 4.99 -6.15
C LYS A 70 -1.65 3.64 -5.66
N SER A 71 -2.58 2.80 -5.21
CA SER A 71 -2.30 1.42 -4.81
C SER A 71 -3.13 0.48 -5.68
N THR A 72 -2.47 -0.42 -6.40
CA THR A 72 -3.11 -1.39 -7.28
C THR A 72 -2.45 -2.76 -7.15
N SER A 73 -3.17 -3.82 -7.50
CA SER A 73 -2.66 -5.19 -7.51
C SER A 73 -3.41 -6.02 -8.54
N PRO A 74 -2.78 -7.08 -9.07
CA PRO A 74 -1.41 -7.51 -8.83
C PRO A 74 -0.40 -6.70 -9.65
N HIS A 75 0.90 -6.89 -9.40
CA HIS A 75 1.94 -6.30 -10.25
C HIS A 75 2.29 -7.24 -11.41
N LEU A 76 2.85 -6.66 -12.48
CA LEU A 76 3.28 -7.42 -13.65
C LEU A 76 4.73 -7.89 -13.54
N ARG A 77 5.64 -7.02 -13.11
CA ARG A 77 7.07 -7.28 -13.05
C ARG A 77 7.66 -7.10 -11.67
N ARG A 78 7.38 -5.96 -11.03
CA ARG A 78 8.00 -5.57 -9.76
C ARG A 78 6.94 -5.17 -8.77
N PHE A 79 7.14 -5.54 -7.53
CA PHE A 79 6.26 -5.15 -6.42
C PHE A 79 6.05 -3.63 -6.36
N ASN A 80 7.07 -2.86 -6.71
CA ASN A 80 7.04 -1.39 -6.68
C ASN A 80 5.88 -0.80 -7.48
N GLU A 81 5.41 -1.53 -8.52
CA GLU A 81 4.27 -1.11 -9.33
C GLU A 81 2.97 -1.00 -8.55
N ARG A 82 2.88 -1.69 -7.42
CA ARG A 82 1.67 -1.68 -6.56
C ARG A 82 1.47 -0.36 -5.86
N ILE A 83 2.53 0.45 -5.71
CA ILE A 83 2.48 1.71 -4.96
C ILE A 83 3.14 2.77 -5.80
N GLU A 84 2.35 3.76 -6.24
CA GLU A 84 2.85 4.87 -7.04
C GLU A 84 2.56 6.21 -6.36
N ILE A 85 3.51 7.12 -6.49
CA ILE A 85 3.35 8.51 -6.09
C ILE A 85 3.53 9.35 -7.35
N ASP A 86 2.50 10.09 -7.75
CA ASP A 86 2.47 10.90 -8.97
C ASP A 86 2.89 10.10 -10.20
N ALA A 87 2.30 8.91 -10.35
CA ALA A 87 2.53 7.97 -11.45
C ALA A 87 3.94 7.36 -11.49
N GLU A 88 4.74 7.54 -10.44
CA GLU A 88 6.07 6.93 -10.33
C GLU A 88 6.04 5.79 -9.31
N PRO A 89 6.51 4.59 -9.65
CA PRO A 89 6.58 3.50 -8.70
C PRO A 89 7.43 3.88 -7.47
N ALA A 90 6.99 3.49 -6.30
CA ALA A 90 7.73 3.73 -5.07
C ALA A 90 9.10 3.05 -5.13
N SER A 91 10.12 3.72 -4.59
CA SER A 91 11.46 3.14 -4.53
C SER A 91 11.54 1.96 -3.56
N ASP A 92 12.52 1.10 -3.76
CA ASP A 92 12.81 0.01 -2.84
C ASP A 92 12.99 0.54 -1.42
N ALA A 93 13.70 1.67 -1.26
CA ALA A 93 13.97 2.26 0.04
C ALA A 93 12.69 2.68 0.77
N LEU A 94 11.75 3.30 0.06
CA LEU A 94 10.46 3.70 0.64
C LEU A 94 9.66 2.49 1.10
N ILE A 95 9.62 1.45 0.28
CA ILE A 95 8.87 0.23 0.60
C ILE A 95 9.50 -0.50 1.77
N CYS A 96 10.82 -0.64 1.79
CA CYS A 96 11.53 -1.28 2.89
C CYS A 96 11.31 -0.53 4.22
N ALA A 97 11.38 0.80 4.20
CA ALA A 97 11.11 1.61 5.38
C ALA A 97 9.67 1.43 5.87
N ALA A 98 8.71 1.34 4.95
CA ALA A 98 7.31 1.09 5.30
C ALA A 98 7.15 -0.29 5.93
N PHE A 99 7.76 -1.32 5.37
CA PHE A 99 7.71 -2.68 5.93
C PHE A 99 8.32 -2.73 7.32
N GLU A 100 9.42 -2.03 7.55
CA GLU A 100 10.04 -1.96 8.86
C GLU A 100 9.11 -1.30 9.88
N ALA A 101 8.49 -0.20 9.53
CA ALA A 101 7.52 0.47 10.41
C ALA A 101 6.34 -0.44 10.73
N ILE A 102 5.83 -1.16 9.74
CA ILE A 102 4.73 -2.12 9.92
C ILE A 102 5.16 -3.25 10.86
N ASP A 103 6.35 -3.79 10.65
CA ASP A 103 6.87 -4.90 11.45
C ASP A 103 6.97 -4.51 12.93
N GLN A 104 7.40 -3.29 13.21
CA GLN A 104 7.47 -2.77 14.57
C GLN A 104 6.07 -2.53 15.17
N ALA A 105 5.16 -1.96 14.41
CA ALA A 105 3.82 -1.62 14.89
C ALA A 105 2.93 -2.84 15.11
N ARG A 106 3.08 -3.88 14.29
CA ARG A 106 2.25 -5.09 14.41
C ARG A 106 2.58 -5.88 15.67
N ALA A 107 3.79 -5.80 16.16
CA ALA A 107 4.28 -6.55 17.32
C ALA A 107 3.96 -8.06 17.18
N GLU A 108 2.98 -8.55 17.93
CA GLU A 108 2.56 -9.98 17.90
C GLU A 108 1.49 -10.29 16.84
N ILE A 109 0.95 -9.26 16.18
CA ILE A 109 -0.11 -9.46 15.18
C ILE A 109 0.48 -10.02 13.89
N SER A 110 -0.08 -11.13 13.42
CA SER A 110 0.33 -11.74 12.15
C SER A 110 -0.37 -11.03 10.98
N LEU A 111 0.36 -10.79 9.90
CA LEU A 111 -0.16 -10.15 8.69
C LEU A 111 0.15 -10.99 7.47
N SER A 112 -0.80 -11.09 6.53
CA SER A 112 -0.59 -11.73 5.25
C SER A 112 0.25 -10.85 4.33
N TYR A 113 0.75 -11.43 3.25
CA TYR A 113 1.51 -10.72 2.20
C TYR A 113 0.71 -9.53 1.66
N PHE A 114 -0.57 -9.74 1.35
CA PHE A 114 -1.43 -8.68 0.83
C PHE A 114 -1.63 -7.57 1.86
N GLU A 115 -1.82 -7.95 3.13
CA GLU A 115 -2.03 -6.96 4.20
C GLU A 115 -0.79 -6.09 4.43
N TYR A 116 0.41 -6.67 4.36
CA TYR A 116 1.65 -5.89 4.40
C TYR A 116 1.71 -4.89 3.26
N GLY A 117 1.38 -5.34 2.04
CA GLY A 117 1.39 -4.46 0.87
C GLY A 117 0.40 -3.32 0.98
N ALA A 118 -0.81 -3.60 1.44
CA ALA A 118 -1.84 -2.57 1.63
C ALA A 118 -1.41 -1.54 2.67
N LEU A 119 -0.90 -1.99 3.80
CA LEU A 119 -0.42 -1.09 4.85
C LEU A 119 0.79 -0.28 4.39
N ALA A 120 1.69 -0.87 3.62
CA ALA A 120 2.84 -0.16 3.08
C ALA A 120 2.41 1.00 2.20
N ALA A 121 1.38 0.80 1.36
CA ALA A 121 0.83 1.87 0.55
C ALA A 121 0.32 3.01 1.42
N LEU A 122 -0.47 2.71 2.45
CA LEU A 122 -1.02 3.72 3.35
C LEU A 122 0.09 4.48 4.09
N VAL A 123 1.10 3.77 4.57
CA VAL A 123 2.25 4.39 5.25
C VAL A 123 2.96 5.37 4.32
N ILE A 124 3.24 4.93 3.09
CA ILE A 124 3.94 5.76 2.10
C ILE A 124 3.10 6.98 1.73
N PHE A 125 1.79 6.81 1.51
CA PHE A 125 0.91 7.92 1.19
C PHE A 125 0.90 8.97 2.30
N LYS A 126 0.85 8.53 3.55
CA LYS A 126 0.88 9.42 4.71
C LYS A 126 2.22 10.16 4.82
N GLN A 127 3.33 9.45 4.66
CA GLN A 127 4.68 10.04 4.71
C GLN A 127 4.89 11.05 3.59
N GLN A 128 4.41 10.76 2.40
CA GLN A 128 4.55 11.61 1.24
C GLN A 128 3.54 12.76 1.21
N ALA A 129 2.63 12.80 2.17
CA ALA A 129 1.60 13.83 2.29
C ALA A 129 0.81 14.02 0.99
N VAL A 130 0.35 12.92 0.40
CA VAL A 130 -0.44 12.99 -0.83
C VAL A 130 -1.77 13.69 -0.57
N ASP A 131 -2.27 14.40 -1.57
CA ASP A 131 -3.57 15.08 -1.51
C ASP A 131 -4.72 14.10 -1.74
N VAL A 132 -4.48 13.11 -2.58
CA VAL A 132 -5.47 12.11 -2.98
C VAL A 132 -4.82 10.73 -2.95
N ALA A 133 -5.56 9.74 -2.44
CA ALA A 133 -5.14 8.34 -2.43
C ALA A 133 -6.19 7.46 -3.12
#